data_efc99e0adb2881146758a3ab2a5e559c
#
_entry.id   efc99e0adb2881146758a3ab2a5e559c
#
_cell.length_a   1.000
_cell.length_b   1.000
_cell.length_c   1.000
_cell.angle_alpha   90.00
_cell.angle_beta   90.00
_cell.angle_gamma   90.00
#
_symmetry.space_group_name_H-M   'P 1'
#
loop_
_entity.id
_entity.type
_entity.pdbx_description
1 polymer ?
#
loop_
_entity_poly.entity_id
_entity_poly.type
_entity_poly.pdbx_seq_one_letter_code
_entity_poly.pdbx_strand_id
1 'polypeptide(L)'
;MEIYTTGEFYPEVFKAKQEFFDQSGTVHDDDVEFEQRMSLFMDWYLFDRQIPSLGMPPITHYIRQNQIDFSEEEKQLLDNLAHSIHSVFVFKGTTIFGKKLVVQDLFSKKKYKVVDPRLSQAFARGDIFEARLFQHDGKFFFSQGFCFHPVEMKSFIFNEIKKIRFQDRERHLQLILQLAQMKLKHQRFAHIDVKHIYGFDSKF
;
A
#
# COMPACT_ATOMS: atom_id res chain seq x y z
N MET A 1 17.96 6.84 0.00
CA MET A 1 17.23 5.58 -0.35
C MET A 1 17.62 4.99 -1.70
N GLU A 2 18.17 5.77 -2.61
CA GLU A 2 18.63 5.35 -3.94
C GLU A 2 19.66 4.18 -3.88
N ILE A 3 20.49 4.12 -2.84
CA ILE A 3 21.47 3.05 -2.63
C ILE A 3 20.84 1.63 -2.64
N TYR A 4 19.58 1.49 -2.25
CA TYR A 4 18.88 0.20 -2.22
C TYR A 4 18.23 -0.18 -3.55
N THR A 5 18.29 0.70 -4.55
CA THR A 5 17.72 0.47 -5.88
C THR A 5 18.80 0.45 -6.96
N THR A 6 20.05 0.68 -6.58
CA THR A 6 21.23 0.74 -7.49
C THR A 6 22.37 -0.10 -6.96
N GLY A 7 23.49 -0.16 -7.70
CA GLY A 7 24.71 -0.80 -7.26
C GLY A 7 24.54 -2.27 -6.88
N GLU A 8 25.04 -2.64 -5.71
CA GLU A 8 24.99 -4.02 -5.19
C GLU A 8 23.57 -4.53 -4.91
N PHE A 9 22.63 -3.64 -4.64
CA PHE A 9 21.22 -4.00 -4.39
C PHE A 9 20.37 -4.12 -5.66
N TYR A 10 20.90 -3.76 -6.83
CA TYR A 10 20.14 -3.82 -8.09
C TYR A 10 19.60 -5.23 -8.42
N PRO A 11 20.38 -6.33 -8.27
CA PRO A 11 19.84 -7.67 -8.45
C PRO A 11 18.72 -8.02 -7.47
N GLU A 12 18.76 -7.44 -6.26
CA GLU A 12 17.76 -7.67 -5.22
C GLU A 12 16.42 -7.00 -5.55
N VAL A 13 16.46 -5.82 -6.19
CA VAL A 13 15.25 -5.15 -6.70
C VAL A 13 14.51 -6.02 -7.72
N PHE A 14 15.23 -6.70 -8.61
CA PHE A 14 14.62 -7.61 -9.59
C PHE A 14 13.92 -8.79 -8.93
N LYS A 15 14.56 -9.42 -7.93
CA LYS A 15 13.96 -10.50 -7.16
C LYS A 15 12.70 -10.02 -6.43
N ALA A 16 12.82 -8.87 -5.77
CA ALA A 16 11.70 -8.25 -5.07
C ALA A 16 10.55 -7.90 -6.02
N LYS A 17 10.85 -7.38 -7.21
CA LYS A 17 9.86 -7.09 -8.25
C LYS A 17 9.12 -8.36 -8.65
N GLN A 18 9.83 -9.46 -8.87
CA GLN A 18 9.22 -10.74 -9.19
C GLN A 18 8.33 -11.24 -8.04
N GLU A 19 8.83 -11.27 -6.80
CA GLU A 19 8.07 -11.68 -5.60
C GLU A 19 6.77 -10.88 -5.43
N PHE A 20 6.84 -9.56 -5.61
CA PHE A 20 5.68 -8.69 -5.48
C PHE A 20 4.63 -8.97 -6.56
N PHE A 21 5.06 -9.04 -7.83
CA PHE A 21 4.15 -9.21 -8.94
C PHE A 21 3.64 -10.65 -9.12
N ASP A 22 4.36 -11.66 -8.64
CA ASP A 22 3.84 -13.03 -8.54
C ASP A 22 2.62 -13.11 -7.61
N GLN A 23 2.61 -12.32 -6.54
CA GLN A 23 1.52 -12.27 -5.57
C GLN A 23 0.40 -11.28 -5.93
N SER A 24 0.76 -10.12 -6.46
CA SER A 24 -0.17 -9.03 -6.76
C SER A 24 -0.62 -8.96 -8.22
N GLY A 25 -0.08 -9.83 -9.09
CA GLY A 25 -0.34 -9.86 -10.52
C GLY A 25 0.65 -9.00 -11.32
N THR A 26 1.24 -9.60 -12.37
CA THR A 26 2.22 -8.94 -13.25
C THR A 26 1.58 -7.81 -14.03
N VAL A 27 2.25 -6.66 -14.11
CA VAL A 27 1.86 -5.51 -14.92
C VAL A 27 2.84 -5.32 -16.08
N HIS A 28 2.33 -4.75 -17.17
CA HIS A 28 3.09 -4.40 -18.36
C HIS A 28 3.12 -2.87 -18.50
N ASP A 29 4.10 -2.35 -19.22
CA ASP A 29 4.34 -0.91 -19.37
C ASP A 29 3.16 -0.15 -20.03
N ASP A 30 2.28 -0.86 -20.74
CA ASP A 30 1.07 -0.36 -21.39
C ASP A 30 -0.19 -0.48 -20.50
N ASP A 31 -0.11 -1.10 -19.33
CA ASP A 31 -1.23 -1.16 -18.38
C ASP A 31 -1.55 0.26 -17.84
N VAL A 32 -2.81 0.63 -17.80
CA VAL A 32 -3.28 1.96 -17.36
C VAL A 32 -2.81 2.32 -15.94
N GLU A 33 -2.68 1.34 -15.06
CA GLU A 33 -2.27 1.54 -13.67
C GLU A 33 -0.78 1.20 -13.43
N PHE A 34 0.05 1.12 -14.49
CA PHE A 34 1.45 0.73 -14.36
C PHE A 34 2.21 1.56 -13.33
N GLU A 35 2.12 2.89 -13.41
CA GLU A 35 2.81 3.81 -12.49
C GLU A 35 2.35 3.66 -11.03
N GLN A 36 1.04 3.51 -10.80
CA GLN A 36 0.52 3.26 -9.46
C GLN A 36 1.01 1.92 -8.91
N ARG A 37 1.03 0.88 -9.74
CA ARG A 37 1.50 -0.46 -9.37
C ARG A 37 2.99 -0.47 -9.06
N MET A 38 3.79 0.25 -9.84
CA MET A 38 5.22 0.43 -9.58
C MET A 38 5.46 1.22 -8.29
N SER A 39 4.64 2.23 -8.01
CA SER A 39 4.72 2.98 -6.75
C SER A 39 4.38 2.10 -5.54
N LEU A 40 3.35 1.25 -5.62
CA LEU A 40 3.02 0.27 -4.58
C LEU A 40 4.14 -0.76 -4.38
N PHE A 41 4.75 -1.25 -5.47
CA PHE A 41 5.92 -2.11 -5.40
C PHE A 41 7.07 -1.45 -4.65
N MET A 42 7.42 -0.19 -5.01
CA MET A 42 8.51 0.53 -4.36
C MET A 42 8.23 0.79 -2.88
N ASP A 43 7.00 1.13 -2.53
CA ASP A 43 6.58 1.26 -1.14
C ASP A 43 6.74 -0.06 -0.37
N TRP A 44 6.30 -1.18 -0.94
CA TRP A 44 6.44 -2.49 -0.32
C TRP A 44 7.91 -2.89 -0.19
N TYR A 45 8.72 -2.70 -1.23
CA TYR A 45 10.14 -3.02 -1.21
C TYR A 45 10.90 -2.24 -0.13
N LEU A 46 10.66 -0.94 -0.04
CA LEU A 46 11.40 -0.06 0.86
C LEU A 46 10.96 -0.18 2.32
N PHE A 47 9.69 -0.45 2.59
CA PHE A 47 9.12 -0.35 3.93
C PHE A 47 8.63 -1.66 4.54
N ASP A 48 8.32 -2.67 3.75
CA ASP A 48 7.75 -3.93 4.26
C ASP A 48 8.67 -5.15 4.03
N ARG A 49 9.29 -5.25 2.85
CA ARG A 49 10.06 -6.41 2.46
C ARG A 49 11.40 -6.47 3.18
N GLN A 50 11.67 -7.59 3.84
CA GLN A 50 12.99 -7.85 4.41
C GLN A 50 13.96 -8.27 3.30
N ILE A 51 15.07 -7.55 3.15
CA ILE A 51 16.17 -7.97 2.29
C ILE A 51 16.89 -9.14 2.97
N PRO A 52 17.04 -10.32 2.33
CA PRO A 52 17.61 -11.50 2.98
C PRO A 52 19.00 -11.30 3.59
N SER A 53 19.88 -10.56 2.91
CA SER A 53 21.23 -10.26 3.40
C SER A 53 21.25 -9.27 4.59
N LEU A 54 20.17 -8.50 4.81
CA LEU A 54 20.09 -7.49 5.87
C LEU A 54 19.19 -7.94 7.03
N GLY A 55 18.29 -8.90 6.80
CA GLY A 55 17.29 -9.35 7.77
C GLY A 55 16.25 -8.28 8.16
N MET A 56 16.12 -7.21 7.37
CA MET A 56 15.20 -6.11 7.64
C MET A 56 14.88 -5.31 6.36
N PRO A 57 13.82 -4.47 6.37
CA PRO A 57 13.52 -3.58 5.25
C PRO A 57 14.60 -2.51 5.04
N PRO A 58 14.78 -2.01 3.79
CA PRO A 58 15.71 -0.94 3.45
C PRO A 58 15.64 0.28 4.35
N ILE A 59 14.44 0.78 4.67
CA ILE A 59 14.28 1.93 5.55
C ILE A 59 14.86 1.70 6.95
N THR A 60 14.62 0.53 7.51
CA THR A 60 15.13 0.17 8.84
C THR A 60 16.65 0.07 8.84
N HIS A 61 17.23 -0.55 7.78
CA HIS A 61 18.67 -0.64 7.62
C HIS A 61 19.29 0.75 7.46
N TYR A 62 18.71 1.60 6.60
CA TYR A 62 19.18 2.97 6.40
C TYR A 62 19.24 3.78 7.70
N ILE A 63 18.20 3.71 8.50
CA ILE A 63 18.13 4.38 9.80
C ILE A 63 19.26 3.89 10.72
N ARG A 64 19.45 2.58 10.81
CA ARG A 64 20.48 1.98 11.69
C ARG A 64 21.91 2.36 11.28
N GLN A 65 22.19 2.42 9.98
CA GLN A 65 23.53 2.71 9.47
C GLN A 65 23.93 4.19 9.65
N ASN A 66 22.95 5.11 9.67
CA ASN A 66 23.22 6.54 9.64
C ASN A 66 22.77 7.28 10.93
N GLN A 67 22.52 6.56 12.02
CA GLN A 67 21.96 7.14 13.26
C GLN A 67 22.77 8.31 13.83
N ILE A 68 24.08 8.32 13.61
CA ILE A 68 25.01 9.33 14.17
C ILE A 68 24.96 10.62 13.36
N ASP A 69 24.65 10.52 12.06
CA ASP A 69 24.73 11.65 11.12
C ASP A 69 23.44 12.48 11.05
N PHE A 70 22.33 11.98 11.63
CA PHE A 70 21.03 12.63 11.55
C PHE A 70 20.80 13.61 12.71
N SER A 71 20.23 14.77 12.38
CA SER A 71 19.61 15.66 13.34
C SER A 71 18.40 14.99 14.03
N GLU A 72 17.95 15.51 15.16
CA GLU A 72 16.78 14.96 15.86
C GLU A 72 15.49 15.05 15.01
N GLU A 73 15.35 16.09 14.19
CA GLU A 73 14.23 16.24 13.26
C GLU A 73 14.25 15.16 12.17
N GLU A 74 15.43 14.87 11.60
CA GLU A 74 15.59 13.80 10.60
C GLU A 74 15.35 12.43 11.21
N LYS A 75 15.83 12.17 12.43
CA LYS A 75 15.55 10.92 13.15
C LYS A 75 14.04 10.73 13.33
N GLN A 76 13.35 11.77 13.78
CA GLN A 76 11.89 11.72 13.97
C GLN A 76 11.15 11.49 12.64
N LEU A 77 11.59 12.14 11.56
CA LEU A 77 11.01 11.94 10.24
C LEU A 77 11.20 10.48 9.76
N LEU A 78 12.43 9.98 9.85
CA LEU A 78 12.77 8.61 9.41
C LEU A 78 12.04 7.56 10.25
N ASP A 79 11.91 7.76 11.56
CA ASP A 79 11.13 6.89 12.44
C ASP A 79 9.66 6.87 12.03
N ASN A 80 9.08 8.02 11.78
CA ASN A 80 7.70 8.13 11.28
C ASN A 80 7.51 7.43 9.92
N LEU A 81 8.50 7.48 9.03
CA LEU A 81 8.47 6.77 7.75
C LEU A 81 8.56 5.25 7.95
N ALA A 82 9.44 4.78 8.84
CA ALA A 82 9.55 3.35 9.17
C ALA A 82 8.29 2.78 9.82
N HIS A 83 7.53 3.61 10.55
CA HIS A 83 6.26 3.26 11.17
C HIS A 83 5.04 3.59 10.29
N SER A 84 5.22 3.74 8.99
CA SER A 84 4.14 3.98 8.04
C SER A 84 3.11 2.82 8.03
N ILE A 85 1.88 3.14 7.63
CA ILE A 85 0.76 2.22 7.66
C ILE A 85 0.40 1.82 6.23
N HIS A 86 0.79 0.62 5.80
CA HIS A 86 0.32 0.00 4.57
C HIS A 86 -0.96 -0.79 4.88
N SER A 87 -2.08 -0.39 4.30
CA SER A 87 -3.40 -0.94 4.65
C SER A 87 -4.43 -0.78 3.53
N VAL A 88 -5.60 -1.38 3.75
CA VAL A 88 -6.81 -1.11 2.98
C VAL A 88 -7.65 -0.11 3.75
N PHE A 89 -7.99 1.00 3.10
CA PHE A 89 -8.76 2.09 3.67
C PHE A 89 -10.14 2.18 3.03
N VAL A 90 -11.08 2.77 3.76
CA VAL A 90 -12.35 3.24 3.21
C VAL A 90 -12.45 4.75 3.37
N PHE A 91 -12.77 5.47 2.30
CA PHE A 91 -13.03 6.90 2.34
C PHE A 91 -14.37 7.20 2.99
N LYS A 92 -14.38 8.04 4.02
CA LYS A 92 -15.58 8.42 4.80
C LYS A 92 -16.14 9.78 4.42
N GLY A 93 -15.35 10.60 3.73
CA GLY A 93 -15.71 11.97 3.38
C GLY A 93 -14.60 12.94 3.74
N THR A 94 -14.91 14.21 3.71
CA THR A 94 -13.98 15.30 4.08
C THR A 94 -14.38 15.93 5.42
N THR A 95 -13.46 16.67 6.05
CA THR A 95 -13.78 17.50 7.20
C THR A 95 -14.68 18.66 6.78
N ILE A 96 -15.35 19.32 7.77
CA ILE A 96 -16.39 20.37 7.59
C ILE A 96 -15.96 21.46 6.59
N PHE A 97 -14.68 21.80 6.51
CA PHE A 97 -14.15 22.79 5.56
C PHE A 97 -13.49 22.17 4.32
N GLY A 98 -13.70 20.88 4.06
CA GLY A 98 -13.11 20.19 2.92
C GLY A 98 -11.57 20.07 2.90
N LYS A 99 -10.89 20.52 3.99
CA LYS A 99 -9.42 20.64 4.03
C LYS A 99 -8.67 19.33 4.26
N LYS A 100 -9.35 18.29 4.77
CA LYS A 100 -8.74 17.00 5.06
C LYS A 100 -9.67 15.87 4.66
N LEU A 101 -9.09 14.82 4.09
CA LEU A 101 -9.79 13.57 3.85
C LEU A 101 -9.95 12.81 5.17
N VAL A 102 -11.10 12.19 5.38
CA VAL A 102 -11.32 11.27 6.49
C VAL A 102 -11.36 9.86 5.94
N VAL A 103 -10.37 9.05 6.31
CA VAL A 103 -10.28 7.65 5.92
C VAL A 103 -10.30 6.75 7.14
N GLN A 104 -10.77 5.53 6.98
CA GLN A 104 -10.74 4.52 8.03
C GLN A 104 -9.96 3.31 7.55
N ASP A 105 -8.92 2.95 8.28
CA ASP A 105 -8.20 1.70 8.11
C ASP A 105 -9.12 0.53 8.45
N LEU A 106 -9.23 -0.44 7.56
CA LEU A 106 -10.16 -1.55 7.70
C LEU A 106 -9.67 -2.62 8.68
N PHE A 107 -8.34 -2.77 8.86
CA PHE A 107 -7.79 -3.72 9.85
C PHE A 107 -7.90 -3.15 11.26
N SER A 108 -7.31 -2.00 11.55
CA SER A 108 -7.30 -1.41 12.89
C SER A 108 -8.59 -0.70 13.28
N LYS A 109 -9.46 -0.36 12.32
CA LYS A 109 -10.66 0.49 12.47
C LYS A 109 -10.37 1.93 12.87
N LYS A 110 -9.11 2.33 12.98
CA LYS A 110 -8.71 3.70 13.27
C LYS A 110 -9.10 4.64 12.12
N LYS A 111 -9.47 5.86 12.47
CA LYS A 111 -9.74 6.92 11.49
C LYS A 111 -8.58 7.89 11.45
N TYR A 112 -8.24 8.32 10.25
CA TYR A 112 -7.16 9.28 10.00
C TYR A 112 -7.71 10.48 9.24
N LYS A 113 -7.16 11.66 9.55
CA LYS A 113 -7.43 12.91 8.82
C LYS A 113 -6.21 13.21 7.96
N VAL A 114 -6.32 12.94 6.67
CA VAL A 114 -5.21 13.04 5.72
C VAL A 114 -5.21 14.40 5.06
N VAL A 115 -4.03 15.02 4.99
CA VAL A 115 -3.82 16.33 4.35
C VAL A 115 -3.28 16.06 2.95
N ASP A 116 -4.14 16.01 1.96
CA ASP A 116 -3.73 15.96 0.57
C ASP A 116 -4.75 16.70 -0.31
N PRO A 117 -4.46 17.97 -0.66
CA PRO A 117 -5.37 18.79 -1.47
C PRO A 117 -5.62 18.21 -2.87
N ARG A 118 -4.66 17.43 -3.42
CA ARG A 118 -4.76 16.86 -4.77
C ARG A 118 -5.83 15.79 -4.85
N LEU A 119 -6.06 15.08 -3.74
CA LEU A 119 -6.93 13.92 -3.67
C LEU A 119 -8.38 14.25 -3.29
N SER A 120 -8.69 15.49 -2.90
CA SER A 120 -10.03 15.84 -2.40
C SER A 120 -11.14 15.66 -3.43
N GLN A 121 -10.81 15.71 -4.73
CA GLN A 121 -11.75 15.51 -5.84
C GLN A 121 -11.70 14.10 -6.44
N ALA A 122 -10.71 13.28 -6.05
CA ALA A 122 -10.49 11.95 -6.63
C ALA A 122 -11.26 10.83 -5.93
N PHE A 123 -11.84 11.08 -4.74
CA PHE A 123 -12.50 10.06 -3.93
C PHE A 123 -14.01 10.24 -3.88
N ALA A 124 -14.74 9.16 -4.10
CA ALA A 124 -16.16 9.06 -3.79
C ALA A 124 -16.37 8.41 -2.40
N ARG A 125 -17.39 8.90 -1.67
CA ARG A 125 -17.66 8.37 -0.33
C ARG A 125 -17.99 6.88 -0.37
N GLY A 126 -17.21 6.10 0.36
CA GLY A 126 -17.33 4.65 0.40
C GLY A 126 -16.31 3.92 -0.46
N ASP A 127 -15.48 4.64 -1.23
CA ASP A 127 -14.36 4.04 -1.97
C ASP A 127 -13.47 3.26 -1.03
N ILE A 128 -13.05 2.08 -1.52
CA ILE A 128 -12.12 1.19 -0.84
C ILE A 128 -10.84 1.15 -1.66
N PHE A 129 -9.73 1.34 -1.00
CA PHE A 129 -8.43 1.38 -1.68
C PHE A 129 -7.29 0.94 -0.76
N GLU A 130 -6.29 0.33 -1.36
CA GLU A 130 -4.98 0.11 -0.77
C GLU A 130 -4.15 1.38 -0.91
N ALA A 131 -3.41 1.75 0.13
CA ALA A 131 -2.42 2.82 0.11
C ALA A 131 -1.47 2.72 1.31
N ARG A 132 -0.37 3.48 1.25
CA ARG A 132 0.52 3.70 2.39
C ARG A 132 0.32 5.08 2.98
N LEU A 133 0.16 5.14 4.29
CA LEU A 133 -0.07 6.36 5.06
C LEU A 133 1.16 6.68 5.91
N PHE A 134 1.72 7.86 5.74
CA PHE A 134 2.84 8.41 6.51
C PHE A 134 2.36 9.46 7.49
N GLN A 135 3.10 9.61 8.58
CA GLN A 135 2.91 10.71 9.52
C GLN A 135 4.11 11.65 9.48
N HIS A 136 3.86 12.97 9.45
CA HIS A 136 4.87 14.01 9.59
C HIS A 136 4.24 15.23 10.26
N ASP A 137 4.87 15.79 11.28
CA ASP A 137 4.39 16.95 12.07
C ASP A 137 2.93 16.80 12.52
N GLY A 138 2.56 15.63 13.02
CA GLY A 138 1.20 15.34 13.46
C GLY A 138 0.15 15.30 12.36
N LYS A 139 0.55 15.37 11.09
CA LYS A 139 -0.31 15.28 9.91
C LYS A 139 -0.09 13.95 9.20
N PHE A 140 -1.13 13.46 8.51
CA PHE A 140 -1.06 12.26 7.71
C PHE A 140 -1.09 12.58 6.23
N PHE A 141 -0.29 11.84 5.45
CA PHE A 141 -0.14 11.96 3.99
C PHE A 141 -0.12 10.57 3.36
N PHE A 142 -0.67 10.43 2.16
CA PHE A 142 -0.50 9.20 1.40
C PHE A 142 0.78 9.21 0.56
N SER A 143 1.32 8.01 0.31
CA SER A 143 2.27 7.79 -0.79
C SER A 143 1.59 8.03 -2.13
N GLN A 144 2.33 7.77 -3.23
CA GLN A 144 1.77 7.88 -4.58
C GLN A 144 1.05 6.62 -5.05
N GLY A 145 1.31 5.48 -4.41
CA GLY A 145 0.72 4.20 -4.77
C GLY A 145 -0.70 4.04 -4.24
N PHE A 146 -1.65 3.80 -5.14
CA PHE A 146 -3.03 3.49 -4.81
C PHE A 146 -3.52 2.29 -5.63
N CYS A 147 -4.34 1.43 -5.01
CA CYS A 147 -5.12 0.43 -5.71
C CYS A 147 -6.58 0.53 -5.29
N PHE A 148 -7.43 1.09 -6.14
CA PHE A 148 -8.87 1.21 -5.89
C PHE A 148 -9.61 -0.07 -6.24
N HIS A 149 -10.48 -0.52 -5.35
CA HIS A 149 -11.29 -1.72 -5.55
C HIS A 149 -12.72 -1.36 -6.00
N PRO A 150 -13.35 -2.22 -6.83
CA PRO A 150 -14.74 -2.04 -7.22
C PRO A 150 -15.67 -1.96 -6.01
N VAL A 151 -16.62 -1.02 -6.03
CA VAL A 151 -17.55 -0.77 -4.92
C VAL A 151 -18.46 -1.98 -4.64
N GLU A 152 -18.74 -2.76 -5.66
CA GLU A 152 -19.53 -4.01 -5.59
C GLU A 152 -18.85 -5.06 -4.70
N MET A 153 -17.52 -5.01 -4.59
CA MET A 153 -16.71 -5.95 -3.81
C MET A 153 -16.53 -5.53 -2.35
N LYS A 154 -17.15 -4.44 -1.96
CA LYS A 154 -17.07 -3.90 -0.59
C LYS A 154 -17.36 -4.95 0.49
N SER A 155 -18.47 -5.66 0.36
CA SER A 155 -18.86 -6.69 1.34
C SER A 155 -17.85 -7.83 1.41
N PHE A 156 -17.34 -8.28 0.27
CA PHE A 156 -16.30 -9.30 0.19
C PHE A 156 -15.04 -8.84 0.93
N ILE A 157 -14.49 -7.68 0.57
CA ILE A 157 -13.26 -7.14 1.17
C ILE A 157 -13.41 -6.97 2.69
N PHE A 158 -14.54 -6.42 3.16
CA PHE A 158 -14.80 -6.26 4.59
C PHE A 158 -14.85 -7.59 5.32
N ASN A 159 -15.45 -8.62 4.72
CA ASN A 159 -15.53 -9.96 5.32
C ASN A 159 -14.16 -10.62 5.40
N GLU A 160 -13.34 -10.54 4.33
CA GLU A 160 -12.00 -11.13 4.34
C GLU A 160 -11.09 -10.43 5.36
N ILE A 161 -11.09 -9.10 5.41
CA ILE A 161 -10.36 -8.35 6.42
C ILE A 161 -10.82 -8.71 7.84
N LYS A 162 -12.13 -8.87 8.05
CA LYS A 162 -12.68 -9.26 9.38
C LYS A 162 -12.14 -10.61 9.85
N LYS A 163 -11.93 -11.57 8.95
CA LYS A 163 -11.42 -12.91 9.28
C LYS A 163 -9.99 -12.86 9.83
N ILE A 164 -9.15 -11.97 9.31
CA ILE A 164 -7.72 -11.93 9.61
C ILE A 164 -7.27 -10.70 10.42
N ARG A 165 -8.16 -9.77 10.77
CA ARG A 165 -7.80 -8.47 11.38
C ARG A 165 -6.98 -8.54 12.67
N PHE A 166 -7.04 -9.66 13.38
CA PHE A 166 -6.27 -9.89 14.60
C PHE A 166 -5.03 -10.76 14.38
N GLN A 167 -4.74 -11.13 13.14
CA GLN A 167 -3.53 -11.84 12.76
C GLN A 167 -2.36 -10.85 12.60
N ASP A 168 -1.19 -11.38 12.31
CA ASP A 168 0.02 -10.61 12.14
C ASP A 168 0.04 -9.75 10.86
N ARG A 169 1.05 -8.90 10.75
CA ARG A 169 1.23 -8.01 9.61
C ARG A 169 1.45 -8.77 8.30
N GLU A 170 2.12 -9.90 8.35
CA GLU A 170 2.41 -10.70 7.16
C GLU A 170 1.11 -11.19 6.49
N ARG A 171 0.16 -11.68 7.28
CA ARG A 171 -1.17 -12.08 6.79
C ARG A 171 -1.97 -10.90 6.24
N HIS A 172 -1.85 -9.72 6.86
CA HIS A 172 -2.47 -8.51 6.31
C HIS A 172 -1.88 -8.16 4.95
N LEU A 173 -0.55 -8.13 4.80
CA LEU A 173 0.13 -7.86 3.53
C LEU A 173 -0.23 -8.89 2.46
N GLN A 174 -0.27 -10.17 2.81
CA GLN A 174 -0.69 -11.22 1.89
C GLN A 174 -2.10 -10.96 1.33
N LEU A 175 -3.07 -10.64 2.18
CA LEU A 175 -4.42 -10.31 1.73
C LEU A 175 -4.43 -9.06 0.83
N ILE A 176 -3.68 -8.02 1.18
CA ILE A 176 -3.57 -6.80 0.38
C ILE A 176 -3.08 -7.12 -1.04
N LEU A 177 -2.00 -7.90 -1.18
CA LEU A 177 -1.45 -8.30 -2.48
C LEU A 177 -2.44 -9.17 -3.29
N GLN A 178 -3.17 -10.08 -2.62
CA GLN A 178 -4.21 -10.87 -3.27
C GLN A 178 -5.37 -10.02 -3.77
N LEU A 179 -5.81 -9.03 -3.01
CA LEU A 179 -6.85 -8.09 -3.45
C LEU A 179 -6.38 -7.25 -4.65
N ALA A 180 -5.12 -6.82 -4.65
CA ALA A 180 -4.52 -6.13 -5.79
C ALA A 180 -4.45 -7.02 -7.04
N GLN A 181 -4.17 -8.33 -6.90
CA GLN A 181 -4.22 -9.30 -7.99
C GLN A 181 -5.65 -9.45 -8.54
N MET A 182 -6.65 -9.55 -7.66
CA MET A 182 -8.06 -9.63 -8.08
C MET A 182 -8.48 -8.38 -8.85
N LYS A 183 -8.03 -7.19 -8.41
CA LYS A 183 -8.30 -5.93 -9.12
C LYS A 183 -7.69 -5.94 -10.52
N LEU A 184 -6.45 -6.36 -10.67
CA LEU A 184 -5.79 -6.46 -11.97
C LEU A 184 -6.50 -7.45 -12.90
N LYS A 185 -6.89 -8.62 -12.39
CA LYS A 185 -7.69 -9.61 -13.16
C LYS A 185 -9.02 -9.01 -13.61
N HIS A 186 -9.70 -8.27 -12.74
CA HIS A 186 -10.96 -7.60 -13.11
C HIS A 186 -10.78 -6.60 -14.26
N GLN A 187 -9.68 -5.85 -14.27
CA GLN A 187 -9.39 -4.93 -15.38
C GLN A 187 -9.14 -5.67 -16.70
N ARG A 188 -8.40 -6.77 -16.66
CA ARG A 188 -8.08 -7.59 -17.85
C ARG A 188 -9.28 -8.37 -18.38
N PHE A 189 -10.13 -8.81 -17.49
CA PHE A 189 -11.33 -9.60 -17.82
C PHE A 189 -12.61 -8.79 -17.57
N ALA A 190 -12.67 -7.56 -18.09
CA ALA A 190 -13.76 -6.61 -17.85
C ALA A 190 -15.15 -7.13 -18.29
N HIS A 191 -15.21 -8.15 -19.16
CA HIS A 191 -16.44 -8.80 -19.59
C HIS A 191 -16.97 -9.86 -18.59
N ILE A 192 -16.19 -10.19 -17.56
CA ILE A 192 -16.58 -11.15 -16.51
C ILE A 192 -17.13 -10.39 -15.32
N ASP A 193 -18.24 -10.88 -14.75
CA ASP A 193 -18.78 -10.29 -13.52
C ASP A 193 -17.71 -10.30 -12.43
N VAL A 194 -17.47 -9.15 -11.83
CA VAL A 194 -16.46 -8.93 -10.80
C VAL A 194 -16.57 -9.91 -9.63
N LYS A 195 -17.77 -10.39 -9.32
CA LYS A 195 -18.01 -11.39 -8.26
C LYS A 195 -17.39 -12.76 -8.56
N HIS A 196 -17.17 -13.09 -9.83
CA HIS A 196 -16.48 -14.32 -10.21
C HIS A 196 -14.97 -14.18 -10.17
N ILE A 197 -14.45 -12.94 -10.18
CA ILE A 197 -13.02 -12.65 -10.14
C ILE A 197 -12.54 -12.48 -8.70
N TYR A 198 -13.33 -11.80 -7.85
CA TYR A 198 -12.99 -11.61 -6.44
C TYR A 198 -13.33 -12.87 -5.64
N GLY A 199 -12.36 -13.78 -5.58
CA GLY A 199 -12.43 -15.04 -4.83
C GLY A 199 -11.09 -15.76 -4.87
N PHE A 200 -10.71 -16.42 -3.80
CA PHE A 200 -9.43 -17.15 -3.73
C PHE A 200 -9.39 -18.40 -4.60
N ASP A 201 -10.57 -18.94 -4.94
CA ASP A 201 -10.73 -20.11 -5.82
C ASP A 201 -11.09 -19.70 -7.26
N SER A 202 -10.94 -18.41 -7.60
CA SER A 202 -11.24 -17.91 -8.94
C SER A 202 -10.37 -18.61 -9.99
N LYS A 203 -11.01 -19.12 -11.04
CA LYS A 203 -10.34 -19.79 -12.18
C LYS A 203 -9.75 -18.82 -13.21
N PHE A 204 -9.90 -17.52 -13.00
CA PHE A 204 -9.44 -16.45 -13.87
C PHE A 204 -8.11 -15.86 -13.39
#